data_d8dad91cf2d6185d08fa70ee3571cd8c
#
_entry.id   d8dad91cf2d6185d08fa70ee3571cd8c
#
_cell.length_a   1.000
_cell.length_b   1.000
_cell.length_c   1.000
_cell.angle_alpha   90.00
_cell.angle_beta   90.00
_cell.angle_gamma   90.00
#
_symmetry.space_group_name_H-M   'P 1'
#
loop_
_entity.id
_entity.type
_entity.pdbx_description
1 polymer ?
#
loop_
_entity_poly.entity_id
_entity_poly.type
_entity_poly.pdbx_seq_one_letter_code
_entity_poly.pdbx_strand_id
1 'polypeptide(L)'
;PLQPPSEFWDYRASISSYWPYIQVWLFACVSFILLTCVFSHRGAGLDRRAVVRKDAWLIMPVLLCVGLFVQLHLRLVDEKPLTNSHKREAFKADYEKTFAGWQHKLQPQVSHIDAKIDFYPHQQLAKFDLAYTLKNSHPMAIKQILVGRAGFYKWAKVKIKGATQIAFYPDLNQAVYEFDVAIKPHETRQLTTQFEVHQAKLWPAGRHQI
;
A
#
# COMPACT_ATOMS: atom_id res chain seq x y z
N PRO A 1 5.07 -4.61 -13.31
CA PRO A 1 6.07 -4.00 -14.16
C PRO A 1 6.67 -2.83 -13.39
N LEU A 2 8.01 -2.85 -13.29
CA LEU A 2 8.78 -1.82 -12.65
C LEU A 2 8.61 -0.53 -13.48
N GLN A 3 8.48 0.61 -12.84
CA GLN A 3 8.31 1.87 -13.57
C GLN A 3 9.54 2.17 -14.41
N PRO A 4 9.37 2.57 -15.67
CA PRO A 4 10.47 3.11 -16.44
C PRO A 4 11.00 4.37 -15.75
N PRO A 5 12.30 4.68 -15.86
CA PRO A 5 12.84 5.94 -15.37
C PRO A 5 12.08 7.09 -16.02
N SER A 6 11.61 8.03 -15.23
CA SER A 6 11.00 9.25 -15.74
C SER A 6 12.06 10.35 -15.77
N GLU A 7 12.01 11.22 -16.76
CA GLU A 7 12.91 12.39 -16.86
C GLU A 7 12.81 13.31 -15.63
N PHE A 8 11.70 13.21 -14.89
CA PHE A 8 11.44 14.04 -13.73
C PHE A 8 12.08 13.51 -12.43
N TRP A 9 12.26 12.17 -12.28
CA TRP A 9 12.63 11.56 -11.00
C TRP A 9 14.05 11.04 -10.93
N ASP A 10 14.83 11.17 -11.98
CA ASP A 10 16.17 10.64 -12.12
C ASP A 10 16.29 9.12 -11.81
N TYR A 11 17.32 8.48 -12.35
CA TYR A 11 17.58 7.05 -12.18
C TYR A 11 17.77 6.61 -10.71
N ARG A 12 18.18 7.52 -9.82
CA ARG A 12 18.47 7.20 -8.41
C ARG A 12 17.27 6.66 -7.66
N ALA A 13 16.09 7.24 -7.85
CA ALA A 13 14.87 6.76 -7.19
C ALA A 13 14.48 5.36 -7.67
N SER A 14 14.66 5.09 -8.96
CA SER A 14 14.38 3.78 -9.55
C SER A 14 15.40 2.73 -9.10
N ILE A 15 16.71 3.04 -9.13
CA ILE A 15 17.77 2.12 -8.73
C ILE A 15 17.60 1.63 -7.29
N SER A 16 17.23 2.50 -6.35
CA SER A 16 17.03 2.12 -4.96
C SER A 16 15.94 1.05 -4.79
N SER A 17 14.89 1.09 -5.63
CA SER A 17 13.81 0.11 -5.63
C SER A 17 14.20 -1.21 -6.31
N TYR A 18 15.09 -1.17 -7.29
CA TYR A 18 15.55 -2.36 -8.02
C TYR A 18 16.68 -3.11 -7.31
N TRP A 19 17.49 -2.39 -6.52
CA TRP A 19 18.70 -2.92 -5.93
C TRP A 19 18.50 -4.23 -5.14
N PRO A 20 17.48 -4.38 -4.27
CA PRO A 20 17.24 -5.63 -3.56
C PRO A 20 16.97 -6.82 -4.48
N TYR A 21 16.26 -6.59 -5.59
CA TYR A 21 15.97 -7.63 -6.58
C TYR A 21 17.24 -8.04 -7.35
N ILE A 22 18.05 -7.05 -7.75
CA ILE A 22 19.32 -7.30 -8.44
C ILE A 22 20.24 -8.13 -7.56
N GLN A 23 20.35 -7.83 -6.28
CA GLN A 23 21.15 -8.59 -5.32
C GLN A 23 20.71 -10.05 -5.26
N VAL A 24 19.42 -10.33 -5.12
CA VAL A 24 18.90 -11.70 -5.07
C VAL A 24 19.24 -12.46 -6.35
N TRP A 25 19.03 -11.87 -7.52
CA TRP A 25 19.34 -12.51 -8.79
C TRP A 25 20.84 -12.73 -9.00
N LEU A 26 21.67 -11.77 -8.62
CA LEU A 26 23.12 -11.89 -8.72
C LEU A 26 23.64 -13.05 -7.86
N PHE A 27 23.22 -13.15 -6.60
CA PHE A 27 23.59 -14.25 -5.72
C PHE A 27 23.02 -15.59 -6.19
N ALA A 28 21.83 -15.61 -6.78
CA ALA A 28 21.29 -16.82 -7.40
C ALA A 28 22.17 -17.30 -8.56
N CYS A 29 22.55 -16.39 -9.47
CA CYS A 29 23.45 -16.72 -10.58
C CYS A 29 24.81 -17.27 -10.09
N VAL A 30 25.42 -16.60 -9.13
CA VAL A 30 26.69 -17.06 -8.53
C VAL A 30 26.52 -18.44 -7.89
N SER A 31 25.43 -18.65 -7.14
CA SER A 31 25.12 -19.95 -6.53
C SER A 31 24.98 -21.07 -7.57
N PHE A 32 24.27 -20.80 -8.67
CA PHE A 32 24.12 -21.78 -9.76
C PHE A 32 25.46 -22.10 -10.42
N ILE A 33 26.31 -21.12 -10.69
CA ILE A 33 27.64 -21.32 -11.26
C ILE A 33 28.48 -22.21 -10.34
N LEU A 34 28.53 -21.89 -9.04
CA LEU A 34 29.29 -22.66 -8.06
C LEU A 34 28.78 -24.11 -7.93
N LEU A 35 27.45 -24.28 -7.86
CA LEU A 35 26.85 -25.63 -7.86
C LEU A 35 27.20 -26.38 -9.12
N THR A 36 27.17 -25.77 -10.29
CA THR A 36 27.56 -26.40 -11.54
C THR A 36 29.03 -26.82 -11.51
N CYS A 37 29.93 -25.99 -10.99
CA CYS A 37 31.33 -26.35 -10.80
C CYS A 37 31.51 -27.57 -9.88
N VAL A 38 30.81 -27.64 -8.76
CA VAL A 38 30.85 -28.80 -7.85
C VAL A 38 30.33 -30.07 -8.51
N PHE A 39 29.22 -29.98 -9.24
CA PHE A 39 28.62 -31.14 -9.90
C PHE A 39 29.32 -31.56 -11.19
N SER A 40 30.06 -30.66 -11.87
CA SER A 40 30.79 -30.95 -13.09
C SER A 40 32.12 -31.68 -12.83
N HIS A 41 32.65 -31.67 -11.60
CA HIS A 41 33.80 -32.46 -11.19
C HIS A 41 33.45 -33.95 -11.18
N ARG A 42 33.21 -34.51 -12.36
CA ARG A 42 33.01 -35.96 -12.61
C ARG A 42 34.33 -36.61 -13.07
N GLY A 43 35.31 -36.72 -12.17
CA GLY A 43 36.47 -37.58 -12.38
C GLY A 43 36.21 -38.98 -11.85
N ALA A 44 36.57 -40.02 -12.63
CA ALA A 44 36.56 -41.40 -12.14
C ALA A 44 37.50 -41.50 -10.92
N GLY A 45 36.94 -41.77 -9.72
CA GLY A 45 37.73 -42.01 -8.51
C GLY A 45 37.66 -40.94 -7.41
N LEU A 46 36.91 -39.85 -7.59
CA LEU A 46 36.74 -38.88 -6.51
C LEU A 46 35.60 -39.31 -5.57
N ASP A 47 35.97 -39.57 -4.32
CA ASP A 47 34.98 -39.82 -3.27
C ASP A 47 34.11 -38.57 -3.06
N ARG A 48 32.80 -38.65 -3.40
CA ARG A 48 31.85 -37.54 -3.27
C ARG A 48 31.84 -36.90 -1.88
N ARG A 49 32.07 -37.69 -0.83
CA ARG A 49 32.10 -37.21 0.56
C ARG A 49 33.32 -36.34 0.84
N ALA A 50 34.48 -36.67 0.22
CA ALA A 50 35.69 -35.87 0.36
C ALA A 50 35.59 -34.52 -0.35
N VAL A 51 34.97 -34.47 -1.54
CA VAL A 51 34.74 -33.26 -2.31
C VAL A 51 33.77 -32.34 -1.57
N VAL A 52 32.62 -32.83 -1.11
CA VAL A 52 31.63 -32.04 -0.37
C VAL A 52 32.21 -31.48 0.93
N ARG A 53 33.09 -32.21 1.62
CA ARG A 53 33.72 -31.76 2.85
C ARG A 53 34.82 -30.70 2.63
N LYS A 54 35.56 -30.76 1.55
CA LYS A 54 36.53 -29.70 1.19
C LYS A 54 35.89 -28.45 0.65
N ASP A 55 34.79 -28.58 -0.08
CA ASP A 55 34.14 -27.49 -0.76
C ASP A 55 32.85 -26.99 -0.03
N ALA A 56 32.73 -27.32 1.27
CA ALA A 56 31.58 -26.92 2.09
C ALA A 56 31.34 -25.38 2.10
N TRP A 57 32.41 -24.59 1.90
CA TRP A 57 32.34 -23.15 1.77
C TRP A 57 31.53 -22.69 0.54
N LEU A 58 31.37 -23.54 -0.50
CA LEU A 58 30.54 -23.25 -1.68
C LEU A 58 29.05 -23.29 -1.37
N ILE A 59 28.63 -23.84 -0.23
CA ILE A 59 27.24 -23.80 0.24
C ILE A 59 26.90 -22.41 0.77
N MET A 60 27.89 -21.64 1.22
CA MET A 60 27.69 -20.32 1.81
C MET A 60 26.95 -19.33 0.91
N PRO A 61 27.29 -19.15 -0.39
CA PRO A 61 26.55 -18.26 -1.27
C PRO A 61 25.12 -18.73 -1.54
N VAL A 62 24.85 -20.05 -1.49
CA VAL A 62 23.49 -20.58 -1.60
C VAL A 62 22.66 -20.18 -0.39
N LEU A 63 23.20 -20.35 0.82
CA LEU A 63 22.54 -19.93 2.06
C LEU A 63 22.32 -18.42 2.10
N LEU A 64 23.30 -17.64 1.65
CA LEU A 64 23.18 -16.19 1.54
C LEU A 64 22.07 -15.79 0.56
N CYS A 65 21.98 -16.44 -0.60
CA CYS A 65 20.91 -16.20 -1.57
C CYS A 65 19.51 -16.47 -0.97
N VAL A 66 19.36 -17.62 -0.27
CA VAL A 66 18.13 -17.97 0.41
C VAL A 66 17.79 -16.93 1.48
N GLY A 67 18.76 -16.51 2.30
CA GLY A 67 18.58 -15.50 3.33
C GLY A 67 18.14 -14.16 2.76
N LEU A 68 18.74 -13.68 1.67
CA LEU A 68 18.37 -12.46 0.98
C LEU A 68 16.96 -12.56 0.37
N PHE A 69 16.62 -13.72 -0.21
CA PHE A 69 15.29 -13.95 -0.75
C PHE A 69 14.21 -13.88 0.35
N VAL A 70 14.45 -14.56 1.47
CA VAL A 70 13.55 -14.50 2.64
C VAL A 70 13.42 -13.08 3.17
N GLN A 71 14.55 -12.38 3.32
CA GLN A 71 14.53 -10.98 3.77
C GLN A 71 13.73 -10.07 2.83
N LEU A 72 13.91 -10.22 1.52
CA LEU A 72 13.15 -9.48 0.51
C LEU A 72 11.65 -9.80 0.61
N HIS A 73 11.33 -11.08 0.75
CA HIS A 73 9.93 -11.53 0.88
C HIS A 73 9.27 -10.95 2.13
N LEU A 74 9.93 -11.00 3.28
CA LEU A 74 9.41 -10.43 4.52
C LEU A 74 9.18 -8.92 4.39
N ARG A 75 10.12 -8.18 3.81
CA ARG A 75 9.94 -6.74 3.56
C ARG A 75 8.75 -6.44 2.66
N LEU A 76 8.55 -7.21 1.60
CA LEU A 76 7.41 -7.04 0.69
C LEU A 76 6.07 -7.32 1.38
N VAL A 77 6.02 -8.30 2.27
CA VAL A 77 4.82 -8.64 3.06
C VAL A 77 4.52 -7.55 4.08
N ASP A 78 5.56 -7.03 4.77
CA ASP A 78 5.39 -5.98 5.78
C ASP A 78 4.96 -4.65 5.15
N GLU A 79 5.51 -4.28 4.00
CA GLU A 79 5.16 -3.01 3.33
C GLU A 79 3.74 -3.02 2.74
N LYS A 80 3.31 -4.16 2.19
CA LYS A 80 1.93 -4.37 1.71
C LYS A 80 1.57 -5.85 1.78
N PRO A 81 0.71 -6.26 2.70
CA PRO A 81 0.22 -7.62 2.72
C PRO A 81 -0.43 -7.95 1.37
N LEU A 82 0.07 -9.01 0.73
CA LEU A 82 -0.49 -9.50 -0.53
C LEU A 82 -1.96 -9.88 -0.29
N THR A 83 -2.88 -9.02 -0.75
CA THR A 83 -4.31 -9.28 -0.63
C THR A 83 -4.70 -10.32 -1.66
N ASN A 84 -4.99 -11.53 -1.21
CA ASN A 84 -5.52 -12.59 -2.07
C ASN A 84 -6.92 -12.18 -2.58
N SER A 85 -7.32 -12.64 -3.79
CA SER A 85 -8.65 -12.41 -4.36
C SER A 85 -9.77 -12.74 -3.38
N HIS A 86 -9.64 -13.84 -2.66
CA HIS A 86 -10.60 -14.25 -1.64
C HIS A 86 -10.77 -13.23 -0.49
N LYS A 87 -9.68 -12.61 -0.03
CA LYS A 87 -9.75 -11.54 0.98
C LYS A 87 -10.43 -10.28 0.44
N ARG A 88 -10.24 -9.97 -0.84
CA ARG A 88 -10.91 -8.82 -1.48
C ARG A 88 -12.41 -9.04 -1.64
N GLU A 89 -12.80 -10.25 -2.02
CA GLU A 89 -14.22 -10.63 -2.12
C GLU A 89 -14.89 -10.62 -0.74
N ALA A 90 -14.22 -11.15 0.27
CA ALA A 90 -14.71 -11.09 1.66
C ALA A 90 -14.87 -9.63 2.12
N PHE A 91 -13.88 -8.77 1.86
CA PHE A 91 -13.98 -7.34 2.19
C PHE A 91 -15.17 -6.66 1.48
N LYS A 92 -15.39 -6.94 0.20
CA LYS A 92 -16.55 -6.41 -0.54
C LYS A 92 -17.87 -6.90 0.05
N ALA A 93 -17.96 -8.19 0.33
CA ALA A 93 -19.15 -8.77 0.93
C ALA A 93 -19.47 -8.19 2.32
N ASP A 94 -18.45 -7.98 3.16
CA ASP A 94 -18.60 -7.36 4.48
C ASP A 94 -18.98 -5.89 4.36
N TYR A 95 -18.41 -5.17 3.40
CA TYR A 95 -18.76 -3.78 3.10
C TYR A 95 -20.24 -3.68 2.69
N GLU A 96 -20.67 -4.50 1.73
CA GLU A 96 -22.06 -4.51 1.25
C GLU A 96 -23.05 -4.86 2.37
N LYS A 97 -22.76 -5.88 3.17
CA LYS A 97 -23.62 -6.27 4.31
C LYS A 97 -23.73 -5.15 5.35
N THR A 98 -22.61 -4.51 5.67
CA THR A 98 -22.57 -3.49 6.72
C THR A 98 -23.23 -2.19 6.28
N PHE A 99 -23.04 -1.82 5.01
CA PHE A 99 -23.50 -0.53 4.49
C PHE A 99 -24.69 -0.62 3.52
N ALA A 100 -25.35 -1.78 3.36
CA ALA A 100 -26.53 -1.91 2.52
C ALA A 100 -27.62 -0.87 2.84
N GLY A 101 -27.83 -0.57 4.13
CA GLY A 101 -28.80 0.46 4.57
C GLY A 101 -28.43 1.88 4.20
N TRP A 102 -27.17 2.15 3.74
CA TRP A 102 -26.72 3.48 3.31
C TRP A 102 -27.01 3.76 1.84
N GLN A 103 -27.33 2.72 1.04
CA GLN A 103 -27.61 2.86 -0.39
C GLN A 103 -28.73 3.89 -0.68
N HIS A 104 -29.72 3.97 0.19
CA HIS A 104 -30.89 4.86 0.04
C HIS A 104 -30.81 6.12 0.92
N LYS A 105 -29.77 6.24 1.75
CA LYS A 105 -29.57 7.45 2.57
C LYS A 105 -28.99 8.58 1.73
N LEU A 106 -29.58 9.75 1.87
CA LEU A 106 -29.08 10.95 1.21
C LEU A 106 -27.68 11.31 1.71
N GLN A 107 -26.79 11.60 0.79
CA GLN A 107 -25.42 12.03 1.06
C GLN A 107 -25.19 13.41 0.44
N PRO A 108 -24.47 14.31 1.12
CA PRO A 108 -24.11 15.59 0.54
C PRO A 108 -23.10 15.40 -0.59
N GLN A 109 -23.14 16.28 -1.57
CA GLN A 109 -22.18 16.31 -2.66
C GLN A 109 -21.01 17.22 -2.32
N VAL A 110 -19.81 16.86 -2.76
CA VAL A 110 -18.64 17.75 -2.68
C VAL A 110 -18.78 18.79 -3.80
N SER A 111 -18.92 20.06 -3.40
CA SER A 111 -19.04 21.16 -4.35
C SER A 111 -17.71 21.88 -4.63
N HIS A 112 -16.81 21.86 -3.66
CA HIS A 112 -15.49 22.49 -3.78
C HIS A 112 -14.46 21.73 -2.94
N ILE A 113 -13.22 21.69 -3.44
CA ILE A 113 -12.08 21.12 -2.73
C ILE A 113 -10.97 22.15 -2.77
N ASP A 114 -10.50 22.53 -1.59
CA ASP A 114 -9.28 23.30 -1.43
C ASP A 114 -8.19 22.36 -0.90
N ALA A 115 -7.09 22.26 -1.64
CA ALA A 115 -6.06 21.26 -1.39
C ALA A 115 -4.69 21.93 -1.26
N LYS A 116 -4.11 21.81 -0.07
CA LYS A 116 -2.69 22.12 0.17
C LYS A 116 -1.90 20.82 0.21
N ILE A 117 -0.93 20.71 -0.68
CA ILE A 117 -0.10 19.50 -0.81
C ILE A 117 1.36 19.90 -0.65
N ASP A 118 1.98 19.37 0.40
CA ASP A 118 3.42 19.50 0.62
C ASP A 118 4.09 18.20 0.17
N PHE A 119 4.95 18.30 -0.83
CA PHE A 119 5.56 17.15 -1.48
C PHE A 119 7.05 17.06 -1.17
N TYR A 120 7.49 15.93 -0.61
CA TYR A 120 8.87 15.66 -0.23
C TYR A 120 9.44 14.47 -1.03
N PRO A 121 9.92 14.69 -2.25
CA PRO A 121 10.34 13.62 -3.15
C PRO A 121 11.43 12.72 -2.57
N HIS A 122 12.44 13.33 -1.94
CA HIS A 122 13.58 12.59 -1.38
C HIS A 122 13.19 11.69 -0.20
N GLN A 123 12.09 12.02 0.49
CA GLN A 123 11.54 11.22 1.59
C GLN A 123 10.43 10.28 1.12
N GLN A 124 10.06 10.35 -0.16
CA GLN A 124 8.92 9.61 -0.73
C GLN A 124 7.63 9.84 0.07
N LEU A 125 7.45 11.07 0.54
CA LEU A 125 6.35 11.50 1.40
C LEU A 125 5.59 12.64 0.71
N ALA A 126 4.27 12.57 0.78
CA ALA A 126 3.38 13.67 0.46
C ALA A 126 2.42 13.91 1.64
N LYS A 127 2.29 15.15 2.08
CA LYS A 127 1.35 15.58 3.12
C LYS A 127 0.20 16.31 2.45
N PHE A 128 -1.00 15.94 2.84
CA PHE A 128 -2.23 16.49 2.30
C PHE A 128 -3.01 17.17 3.41
N ASP A 129 -3.39 18.43 3.18
CA ASP A 129 -4.32 19.18 3.99
C ASP A 129 -5.47 19.63 3.07
N LEU A 130 -6.62 19.00 3.22
CA LEU A 130 -7.74 19.13 2.31
C LEU A 130 -8.94 19.69 3.04
N ALA A 131 -9.57 20.72 2.45
CA ALA A 131 -10.83 21.25 2.89
C ALA A 131 -11.91 21.03 1.83
N TYR A 132 -12.92 20.27 2.18
CA TYR A 132 -14.05 19.93 1.32
C TYR A 132 -15.24 20.79 1.71
N THR A 133 -15.91 21.40 0.73
CA THR A 133 -17.21 22.03 0.91
C THR A 133 -18.29 21.03 0.49
N LEU A 134 -19.01 20.52 1.48
CA LEU A 134 -20.14 19.62 1.30
C LEU A 134 -21.41 20.44 1.10
N LYS A 135 -22.17 20.18 0.04
CA LYS A 135 -23.44 20.83 -0.28
C LYS A 135 -24.57 19.81 -0.27
N ASN A 136 -25.64 20.13 0.44
CA ASN A 136 -26.87 19.35 0.34
C ASN A 136 -27.66 19.77 -0.91
N SER A 137 -27.62 18.95 -1.96
CA SER A 137 -28.36 19.18 -3.21
C SER A 137 -29.75 18.52 -3.21
N HIS A 138 -30.14 17.90 -2.08
CA HIS A 138 -31.42 17.21 -1.97
C HIS A 138 -32.49 18.13 -1.32
N PRO A 139 -33.78 17.83 -1.55
CA PRO A 139 -34.87 18.61 -0.97
C PRO A 139 -35.11 18.35 0.53
N MET A 140 -34.45 17.32 1.09
CA MET A 140 -34.59 16.96 2.51
C MET A 140 -33.27 17.23 3.26
N ALA A 141 -33.42 17.46 4.58
CA ALA A 141 -32.27 17.70 5.45
C ALA A 141 -31.46 16.40 5.67
N ILE A 142 -30.14 16.54 5.70
CA ILE A 142 -29.20 15.42 5.92
C ILE A 142 -28.67 15.49 7.35
N LYS A 143 -28.93 14.47 8.14
CA LYS A 143 -28.48 14.38 9.53
C LYS A 143 -27.20 13.55 9.70
N GLN A 144 -27.02 12.52 8.90
CA GLN A 144 -25.88 11.61 8.99
C GLN A 144 -25.17 11.51 7.66
N ILE A 145 -23.85 11.39 7.72
CA ILE A 145 -23.02 11.16 6.55
C ILE A 145 -22.08 9.98 6.77
N LEU A 146 -21.81 9.25 5.70
CA LEU A 146 -20.79 8.20 5.65
C LEU A 146 -19.55 8.79 4.99
N VAL A 147 -18.44 8.78 5.70
CA VAL A 147 -17.14 9.25 5.20
C VAL A 147 -16.22 8.07 5.05
N GLY A 148 -15.88 7.76 3.81
CA GLY A 148 -14.95 6.70 3.48
C GLY A 148 -13.57 7.24 3.12
N ARG A 149 -12.57 6.37 3.23
CA ARG A 149 -11.23 6.67 2.74
C ARG A 149 -10.77 5.58 1.77
N ALA A 150 -10.02 5.97 0.77
CA ALA A 150 -9.32 5.02 -0.07
C ALA A 150 -8.28 4.24 0.76
N GLY A 151 -8.17 2.94 0.54
CA GLY A 151 -7.42 2.00 1.38
C GLY A 151 -5.90 2.20 1.51
N PHE A 152 -5.35 3.26 0.90
CA PHE A 152 -3.89 3.51 0.85
C PHE A 152 -3.36 4.38 2.00
N TYR A 153 -4.25 5.02 2.77
CA TYR A 153 -3.83 6.00 3.77
C TYR A 153 -4.12 5.51 5.17
N LYS A 154 -3.19 5.72 6.06
CA LYS A 154 -3.52 5.67 7.47
C LYS A 154 -4.42 6.87 7.74
N TRP A 155 -5.58 6.62 8.35
CA TRP A 155 -6.53 7.65 8.69
C TRP A 155 -5.91 8.61 9.69
N ALA A 156 -5.61 9.83 9.27
CA ALA A 156 -4.94 10.74 10.15
C ALA A 156 -5.94 11.54 11.01
N LYS A 157 -6.64 12.49 10.42
CA LYS A 157 -7.59 13.33 11.14
C LYS A 157 -8.68 13.81 10.20
N VAL A 158 -9.92 13.49 10.49
CA VAL A 158 -11.09 14.10 9.84
C VAL A 158 -11.82 14.94 10.85
N LYS A 159 -12.06 16.21 10.50
CA LYS A 159 -12.83 17.15 11.31
C LYS A 159 -13.97 17.69 10.46
N ILE A 160 -15.17 17.61 10.99
CA ILE A 160 -16.38 18.16 10.36
C ILE A 160 -16.98 19.17 11.32
N LYS A 161 -17.14 20.41 10.86
CA LYS A 161 -17.69 21.48 11.71
C LYS A 161 -19.15 21.19 12.05
N GLY A 162 -19.47 21.07 13.33
CA GLY A 162 -20.83 20.79 13.82
C GLY A 162 -21.29 19.36 13.58
N ALA A 163 -20.37 18.39 13.58
CA ALA A 163 -20.70 16.97 13.52
C ALA A 163 -19.81 16.16 14.45
N THR A 164 -20.38 15.12 15.01
CA THR A 164 -19.71 14.18 15.90
C THR A 164 -19.61 12.81 15.24
N GLN A 165 -18.47 12.14 15.40
CA GLN A 165 -18.29 10.78 14.92
C GLN A 165 -19.06 9.82 15.84
N ILE A 166 -20.05 9.12 15.29
CA ILE A 166 -20.90 8.18 16.04
C ILE A 166 -20.49 6.73 15.86
N ALA A 167 -19.84 6.39 14.73
CA ALA A 167 -19.32 5.05 14.48
C ALA A 167 -18.04 5.10 13.65
N PHE A 168 -17.16 4.13 13.89
CA PHE A 168 -15.92 3.94 13.12
C PHE A 168 -15.72 2.46 12.82
N TYR A 169 -15.48 2.14 11.57
CA TYR A 169 -15.24 0.78 11.06
C TYR A 169 -13.83 0.71 10.47
N PRO A 170 -12.81 0.41 11.28
CA PRO A 170 -11.42 0.45 10.85
C PRO A 170 -11.13 -0.54 9.72
N ASP A 171 -11.71 -1.74 9.78
CA ASP A 171 -11.51 -2.80 8.79
C ASP A 171 -12.10 -2.46 7.42
N LEU A 172 -13.17 -1.67 7.40
CA LEU A 172 -13.85 -1.21 6.18
C LEU A 172 -13.46 0.22 5.76
N ASN A 173 -12.56 0.85 6.52
CA ASN A 173 -12.11 2.23 6.30
C ASN A 173 -13.25 3.26 6.18
N GLN A 174 -14.29 3.11 7.02
CA GLN A 174 -15.47 3.98 7.01
C GLN A 174 -15.73 4.57 8.38
N ALA A 175 -16.27 5.80 8.40
CA ALA A 175 -16.72 6.44 9.61
C ALA A 175 -18.08 7.11 9.37
N VAL A 176 -18.95 7.05 10.36
CA VAL A 176 -20.26 7.69 10.33
C VAL A 176 -20.21 8.92 11.22
N TYR A 177 -20.62 10.05 10.67
CA TYR A 177 -20.74 11.31 11.39
C TYR A 177 -22.20 11.73 11.45
N GLU A 178 -22.60 12.25 12.59
CA GLU A 178 -23.91 12.84 12.80
C GLU A 178 -23.77 14.35 13.06
N PHE A 179 -24.52 15.15 12.34
CA PHE A 179 -24.55 16.59 12.53
C PHE A 179 -25.40 16.98 13.73
N ASP A 180 -24.90 17.89 14.56
CA ASP A 180 -25.63 18.46 15.67
C ASP A 180 -26.90 19.15 15.17
N VAL A 181 -26.77 19.86 14.04
CA VAL A 181 -27.88 20.45 13.29
C VAL A 181 -27.84 19.91 11.86
N ALA A 182 -28.91 19.25 11.42
CA ALA A 182 -29.01 18.67 10.08
C ALA A 182 -28.73 19.73 8.99
N ILE A 183 -28.03 19.30 7.92
CA ILE A 183 -27.77 20.18 6.77
C ILE A 183 -29.06 20.38 6.00
N LYS A 184 -29.58 21.61 6.01
CA LYS A 184 -30.80 21.98 5.26
C LYS A 184 -30.59 21.90 3.74
N PRO A 185 -31.64 21.81 2.93
CA PRO A 185 -31.53 21.90 1.48
C PRO A 185 -30.71 23.12 1.06
N HIS A 186 -29.80 22.92 0.11
CA HIS A 186 -28.88 23.94 -0.43
C HIS A 186 -27.84 24.50 0.56
N GLU A 187 -27.84 24.07 1.81
CA GLU A 187 -26.86 24.48 2.81
C GLU A 187 -25.52 23.78 2.56
N THR A 188 -24.44 24.45 2.98
CA THR A 188 -23.08 23.91 2.88
C THR A 188 -22.46 23.67 4.25
N ARG A 189 -21.57 22.68 4.35
CA ARG A 189 -20.73 22.39 5.52
C ARG A 189 -19.29 22.13 5.09
N GLN A 190 -18.36 22.42 5.99
CA GLN A 190 -16.93 22.15 5.74
C GLN A 190 -16.48 20.89 6.45
N LEU A 191 -15.74 20.07 5.70
CA LEU A 191 -15.01 18.91 6.18
C LEU A 191 -13.54 19.14 5.90
N THR A 192 -12.69 19.01 6.90
CA THR A 192 -11.23 19.09 6.75
C THR A 192 -10.62 17.74 7.04
N THR A 193 -9.64 17.34 6.25
CA THR A 193 -8.88 16.11 6.47
C THR A 193 -7.41 16.35 6.25
N GLN A 194 -6.59 15.73 7.11
CA GLN A 194 -5.14 15.77 7.02
C GLN A 194 -4.63 14.34 7.03
N PHE A 195 -3.80 14.00 6.07
CA PHE A 195 -3.17 12.68 6.00
C PHE A 195 -1.82 12.74 5.30
N GLU A 196 -1.02 11.71 5.53
CA GLU A 196 0.28 11.54 4.92
C GLU A 196 0.28 10.28 4.05
N VAL A 197 0.91 10.39 2.89
CA VAL A 197 1.10 9.28 1.96
C VAL A 197 2.59 8.99 1.86
N HIS A 198 2.98 7.78 2.21
CA HIS A 198 4.34 7.29 2.03
C HIS A 198 4.36 6.32 0.86
N GLN A 199 5.23 6.55 -0.11
CA GLN A 199 5.44 5.59 -1.17
C GLN A 199 6.30 4.44 -0.65
N ALA A 200 5.81 3.21 -0.78
CA ALA A 200 6.58 2.03 -0.43
C ALA A 200 7.79 1.87 -1.36
N LYS A 201 9.00 1.80 -0.79
CA LYS A 201 10.28 1.78 -1.54
C LYS A 201 10.44 0.59 -2.48
N LEU A 202 9.85 -0.55 -2.14
CA LEU A 202 10.01 -1.81 -2.87
C LEU A 202 8.82 -2.14 -3.78
N TRP A 203 7.76 -1.33 -3.76
CA TRP A 203 6.56 -1.64 -4.52
C TRP A 203 6.57 -0.93 -5.87
N PRO A 204 6.42 -1.65 -7.00
CA PRO A 204 6.27 -1.00 -8.29
C PRO A 204 4.99 -0.15 -8.30
N ALA A 205 5.13 1.12 -8.61
CA ALA A 205 3.99 2.00 -8.81
C ALA A 205 3.14 1.46 -9.97
N GLY A 206 1.84 1.30 -9.80
CA GLY A 206 0.96 1.02 -10.92
C GLY A 206 -0.11 -0.04 -10.73
N ARG A 207 -0.28 -0.67 -9.58
CA ARG A 207 -1.51 -1.38 -9.29
C ARG A 207 -2.25 -0.70 -8.15
N HIS A 208 -3.02 0.31 -8.52
CA HIS A 208 -4.14 0.74 -7.70
C HIS A 208 -5.13 -0.43 -7.69
N GLN A 209 -5.10 -1.19 -6.62
CA GLN A 209 -6.17 -2.13 -6.35
C GLN A 209 -7.27 -1.34 -5.65
N ILE A 210 -8.28 -1.01 -6.43
CA ILE A 210 -9.58 -0.58 -5.96
C ILE A 210 -10.24 -1.77 -5.28
#